data_b03826c2086d8a1b2a9195544ba0810a
#
_entry.id   b03826c2086d8a1b2a9195544ba0810a
#
_cell.length_a   1.000
_cell.length_b   1.000
_cell.length_c   1.000
_cell.angle_alpha   90.00
_cell.angle_beta   90.00
_cell.angle_gamma   90.00
#
_symmetry.space_group_name_H-M   'P 1'
#
loop_
_entity.id
_entity.type
_entity.pdbx_description
1 polymer ?
#
loop_
_entity_poly.entity_id
_entity_poly.type
_entity_poly.pdbx_seq_one_letter_code
_entity_poly.pdbx_strand_id
1 'polypeptide(L)'
;MNENHSQRSMARRLFLSRLGMGVTAAGVTVAHGRPVQAQSAVEARWQPARHAQDDWFDKIPGQHRFIFDTTTADGMGMALQFANNYFTANQTGYGLQDSDLAVVIVARHKSTSFGYNDAMWAKYGKHLSEHANFTDPKSKEAPTVNVYATADSGVAQAGRLDALIKKGVRLAVCQMATRNIAGIIARATGANTDTIFTELGANLVNNARLVPAGIVAVSRAQERGYTFVAAV
;
A
#
# COMPACT_ATOMS: atom_id res chain seq x y z
N MET A 1 -27.03 -36.82 28.89
CA MET A 1 -25.83 -35.99 28.71
C MET A 1 -26.23 -34.67 28.12
N ASN A 2 -26.87 -33.76 28.86
CA ASN A 2 -27.39 -32.50 28.31
C ASN A 2 -27.59 -31.43 29.42
N GLU A 3 -26.59 -31.17 30.24
CA GLU A 3 -26.69 -30.14 31.30
C GLU A 3 -25.61 -29.09 31.35
N ASN A 4 -24.66 -29.08 30.38
CA ASN A 4 -23.50 -28.18 30.50
C ASN A 4 -23.51 -26.96 29.54
N HIS A 5 -24.56 -26.75 28.73
CA HIS A 5 -24.65 -25.58 27.85
C HIS A 5 -25.49 -24.44 28.40
N SER A 6 -26.37 -24.69 29.40
CA SER A 6 -27.26 -23.67 29.97
C SER A 6 -26.54 -22.76 30.98
N GLN A 7 -25.51 -23.25 31.69
CA GLN A 7 -24.85 -22.48 32.75
C GLN A 7 -23.85 -21.43 32.23
N ARG A 8 -23.31 -21.60 31.01
CA ARG A 8 -22.36 -20.61 30.44
C ARG A 8 -23.04 -19.37 29.84
N SER A 9 -24.30 -19.43 29.52
CA SER A 9 -25.04 -18.27 28.98
C SER A 9 -25.58 -17.33 30.07
N MET A 10 -25.80 -17.83 31.28
CA MET A 10 -26.26 -17.02 32.42
C MET A 10 -25.16 -16.17 33.06
N ALA A 11 -23.91 -16.65 33.05
CA ALA A 11 -22.79 -15.92 33.64
C ALA A 11 -22.43 -14.64 32.92
N ARG A 12 -22.69 -14.57 31.61
CA ARG A 12 -22.43 -13.36 30.79
C ARG A 12 -23.50 -12.27 30.95
N ARG A 13 -24.72 -12.62 31.29
CA ARG A 13 -25.82 -11.65 31.52
C ARG A 13 -25.78 -11.01 32.88
N LEU A 14 -25.23 -11.67 33.89
CA LEU A 14 -25.12 -11.16 35.26
C LEU A 14 -23.95 -10.17 35.45
N PHE A 15 -22.95 -10.16 34.59
CA PHE A 15 -21.83 -9.22 34.69
C PHE A 15 -22.21 -7.79 34.22
N LEU A 16 -23.13 -7.66 33.26
CA LEU A 16 -23.55 -6.35 32.75
C LEU A 16 -24.65 -5.68 33.59
N SER A 17 -25.35 -6.40 34.49
CA SER A 17 -26.39 -5.84 35.32
C SER A 17 -25.91 -5.27 36.66
N ARG A 18 -24.63 -5.48 37.06
CA ARG A 18 -24.07 -4.97 38.32
C ARG A 18 -23.35 -3.64 38.26
N LEU A 19 -23.26 -3.03 37.09
CA LEU A 19 -22.65 -1.69 36.88
C LEU A 19 -23.67 -0.54 36.91
N GLY A 20 -24.92 -0.81 37.23
CA GLY A 20 -26.02 0.15 37.13
C GLY A 20 -26.83 0.45 38.38
N MET A 21 -26.40 0.09 39.59
CA MET A 21 -27.15 0.48 40.80
C MET A 21 -26.23 0.75 41.99
N GLY A 22 -26.09 2.02 42.29
CA GLY A 22 -25.37 2.45 43.49
C GLY A 22 -25.39 3.97 43.67
N VAL A 23 -26.61 4.56 43.76
CA VAL A 23 -26.74 5.87 44.38
C VAL A 23 -27.96 5.81 45.30
N THR A 24 -27.75 5.53 46.56
CA THR A 24 -28.72 5.79 47.63
C THR A 24 -28.49 7.19 48.21
N ALA A 25 -29.61 7.89 48.33
CA ALA A 25 -29.72 9.23 48.85
C ALA A 25 -29.21 9.39 50.28
N ALA A 26 -28.53 10.49 50.53
CA ALA A 26 -28.51 11.14 51.86
C ALA A 26 -28.17 12.63 51.71
N GLY A 27 -29.08 13.48 52.19
CA GLY A 27 -28.75 14.76 52.82
C GLY A 27 -28.60 15.99 51.98
N VAL A 28 -29.65 16.78 51.93
CA VAL A 28 -29.76 18.15 51.47
C VAL A 28 -28.79 19.08 52.19
N THR A 29 -27.96 19.81 51.44
CA THR A 29 -27.58 21.21 51.76
C THR A 29 -27.51 21.98 50.45
N VAL A 30 -28.39 23.00 50.32
CA VAL A 30 -28.44 23.94 49.20
C VAL A 30 -27.26 24.89 49.30
N ALA A 31 -26.20 24.61 48.57
CA ALA A 31 -25.21 25.59 48.22
C ALA A 31 -25.35 25.90 46.73
N HIS A 32 -25.52 27.20 46.40
CA HIS A 32 -25.58 27.72 45.05
C HIS A 32 -24.24 27.42 44.35
N GLY A 33 -24.06 26.18 43.91
CA GLY A 33 -22.95 25.78 43.06
C GLY A 33 -23.37 25.90 41.59
N ARG A 34 -22.63 26.68 40.82
CA ARG A 34 -22.69 26.68 39.35
C ARG A 34 -22.70 25.23 38.83
N PRO A 35 -23.52 24.90 37.82
CA PRO A 35 -23.43 23.59 37.20
C PRO A 35 -22.01 23.39 36.69
N VAL A 36 -21.27 22.48 37.28
CA VAL A 36 -20.05 21.97 36.68
C VAL A 36 -20.51 21.26 35.41
N GLN A 37 -20.43 21.93 34.28
CA GLN A 37 -20.51 21.30 33.00
C GLN A 37 -19.38 20.26 33.00
N ALA A 38 -19.72 19.00 33.14
CA ALA A 38 -18.85 17.91 32.79
C ALA A 38 -18.53 18.12 31.29
N GLN A 39 -17.45 18.85 31.01
CA GLN A 39 -16.82 18.78 29.71
C GLN A 39 -16.51 17.31 29.50
N SER A 40 -17.30 16.64 28.69
CA SER A 40 -16.92 15.37 28.11
C SER A 40 -15.56 15.63 27.48
N ALA A 41 -14.50 15.17 28.14
CA ALA A 41 -13.20 15.05 27.50
C ALA A 41 -13.46 14.08 26.32
N VAL A 42 -13.69 14.64 25.14
CA VAL A 42 -13.58 13.90 23.89
C VAL A 42 -12.13 13.44 23.93
N GLU A 43 -11.93 12.17 24.33
CA GLU A 43 -10.61 11.55 24.26
C GLU A 43 -10.08 11.91 22.87
N ALA A 44 -8.98 12.67 22.84
CA ALA A 44 -8.39 13.08 21.57
C ALA A 44 -8.01 11.80 20.84
N ARG A 45 -8.87 11.40 19.89
CA ARG A 45 -8.62 10.21 19.07
C ARG A 45 -7.26 10.41 18.44
N TRP A 46 -6.36 9.44 18.63
CA TRP A 46 -5.05 9.46 18.01
C TRP A 46 -5.19 9.79 16.50
N GLN A 47 -4.41 10.75 16.04
CA GLN A 47 -4.34 11.15 14.65
C GLN A 47 -2.89 11.06 14.19
N PRO A 48 -2.60 10.44 13.05
CA PRO A 48 -1.25 10.37 12.52
C PRO A 48 -0.76 11.76 12.13
N ALA A 49 0.53 12.02 12.35
CA ALA A 49 1.17 13.24 11.86
C ALA A 49 1.14 13.28 10.31
N ARG A 50 0.87 14.46 9.74
CA ARG A 50 0.85 14.68 8.30
C ARG A 50 2.17 15.28 7.82
N HIS A 51 2.65 14.80 6.69
CA HIS A 51 3.86 15.27 6.03
C HIS A 51 3.53 15.62 4.58
N ALA A 52 3.86 16.86 4.16
CA ALA A 52 3.50 17.39 2.84
C ALA A 52 4.03 16.53 1.67
N GLN A 53 5.17 15.86 1.85
CA GLN A 53 5.71 14.95 0.83
C GLN A 53 4.81 13.73 0.54
N ASP A 54 3.87 13.41 1.43
CA ASP A 54 2.93 12.30 1.31
C ASP A 54 1.52 12.73 0.87
N ASP A 55 1.27 14.04 0.68
CA ASP A 55 -0.04 14.58 0.29
C ASP A 55 -0.51 14.11 -1.09
N TRP A 56 0.40 13.53 -1.88
CA TRP A 56 0.04 12.93 -3.16
C TRP A 56 -0.94 11.76 -3.03
N PHE A 57 -0.93 11.04 -1.89
CA PHE A 57 -1.92 10.01 -1.61
C PHE A 57 -3.35 10.57 -1.55
N ASP A 58 -3.50 11.76 -0.97
CA ASP A 58 -4.80 12.43 -0.84
C ASP A 58 -5.28 13.01 -2.18
N LYS A 59 -4.35 13.27 -3.11
CA LYS A 59 -4.64 13.81 -4.45
C LYS A 59 -5.04 12.74 -5.47
N ILE A 60 -4.89 11.46 -5.16
CA ILE A 60 -5.39 10.38 -6.02
C ILE A 60 -6.92 10.39 -5.92
N PRO A 61 -7.64 10.55 -7.05
CA PRO A 61 -9.09 10.51 -7.03
C PRO A 61 -9.59 9.13 -6.60
N GLY A 62 -10.79 9.09 -6.04
CA GLY A 62 -11.43 7.87 -5.59
C GLY A 62 -11.60 7.79 -4.07
N GLN A 63 -12.75 7.25 -3.67
CA GLN A 63 -13.11 7.07 -2.27
C GLN A 63 -12.76 5.68 -1.74
N HIS A 64 -12.71 4.68 -2.62
CA HIS A 64 -12.27 3.33 -2.29
C HIS A 64 -10.76 3.26 -2.48
N ARG A 65 -10.02 3.31 -1.35
CA ARG A 65 -8.57 3.46 -1.32
C ARG A 65 -7.90 2.13 -1.01
N PHE A 66 -7.01 1.68 -1.90
CA PHE A 66 -6.33 0.39 -1.77
C PHE A 66 -4.83 0.49 -2.08
N ILE A 67 -4.00 -0.16 -1.26
CA ILE A 67 -2.56 -0.24 -1.48
C ILE A 67 -2.09 -1.70 -1.49
N PHE A 68 -1.35 -2.06 -2.55
CA PHE A 68 -0.65 -3.33 -2.67
C PHE A 68 0.81 -3.13 -2.30
N ASP A 69 1.35 -3.98 -1.44
CA ASP A 69 2.76 -4.00 -1.09
C ASP A 69 3.45 -5.17 -1.80
N THR A 70 4.47 -4.89 -2.61
CA THR A 70 5.20 -5.92 -3.35
C THR A 70 6.67 -5.95 -3.00
N THR A 71 7.25 -7.15 -2.86
CA THR A 71 8.66 -7.33 -2.50
C THR A 71 9.44 -8.21 -3.48
N THR A 72 8.75 -8.96 -4.32
CA THR A 72 9.32 -9.91 -5.28
C THR A 72 8.83 -9.62 -6.70
N ALA A 73 9.43 -10.23 -7.70
CA ALA A 73 8.93 -10.20 -9.08
C ALA A 73 7.52 -10.80 -9.17
N ASP A 74 7.34 -11.99 -8.59
CA ASP A 74 6.04 -12.68 -8.59
C ASP A 74 4.98 -11.85 -7.84
N GLY A 75 5.37 -11.25 -6.70
CA GLY A 75 4.51 -10.35 -5.95
C GLY A 75 4.06 -9.13 -6.76
N MET A 76 4.93 -8.56 -7.61
CA MET A 76 4.54 -7.51 -8.56
C MET A 76 3.49 -8.03 -9.54
N GLY A 77 3.71 -9.20 -10.14
CA GLY A 77 2.74 -9.83 -11.04
C GLY A 77 1.38 -10.07 -10.38
N MET A 78 1.38 -10.60 -9.15
CA MET A 78 0.15 -10.80 -8.37
C MET A 78 -0.57 -9.50 -8.06
N ALA A 79 0.16 -8.45 -7.67
CA ALA A 79 -0.44 -7.15 -7.39
C ALA A 79 -1.12 -6.54 -8.62
N LEU A 80 -0.51 -6.68 -9.81
CA LEU A 80 -1.11 -6.23 -11.07
C LEU A 80 -2.39 -7.03 -11.38
N GLN A 81 -2.38 -8.35 -11.20
CA GLN A 81 -3.57 -9.19 -11.38
C GLN A 81 -4.68 -8.82 -10.40
N PHE A 82 -4.35 -8.65 -9.11
CA PHE A 82 -5.33 -8.30 -8.10
C PHE A 82 -5.87 -6.88 -8.28
N ALA A 83 -5.04 -5.93 -8.70
CA ALA A 83 -5.50 -4.59 -9.08
C ALA A 83 -6.49 -4.66 -10.24
N ASN A 84 -6.20 -5.42 -11.30
CA ASN A 84 -7.14 -5.63 -12.40
C ASN A 84 -8.46 -6.23 -11.94
N ASN A 85 -8.41 -7.26 -11.09
CA ASN A 85 -9.61 -7.88 -10.50
C ASN A 85 -10.38 -6.90 -9.63
N TYR A 86 -9.67 -6.05 -8.88
CA TYR A 86 -10.28 -5.01 -8.03
C TYR A 86 -11.08 -4.01 -8.87
N PHE A 87 -10.51 -3.49 -9.95
CA PHE A 87 -11.24 -2.62 -10.89
C PHE A 87 -12.43 -3.34 -11.51
N THR A 88 -12.24 -4.53 -12.06
CA THR A 88 -13.30 -5.30 -12.73
C THR A 88 -14.45 -5.62 -11.80
N ALA A 89 -14.17 -6.11 -10.59
CA ALA A 89 -15.22 -6.48 -9.63
C ALA A 89 -16.00 -5.27 -9.12
N ASN A 90 -15.33 -4.14 -8.89
CA ASN A 90 -16.01 -2.91 -8.49
C ASN A 90 -16.90 -2.35 -9.60
N GLN A 91 -16.45 -2.41 -10.86
CA GLN A 91 -17.24 -2.00 -12.01
C GLN A 91 -18.47 -2.91 -12.19
N THR A 92 -18.28 -4.23 -12.20
CA THR A 92 -19.36 -5.18 -12.52
C THR A 92 -20.29 -5.43 -11.34
N GLY A 93 -19.80 -5.41 -10.10
CA GLY A 93 -20.58 -5.73 -8.91
C GLY A 93 -21.21 -4.51 -8.24
N TYR A 94 -20.60 -3.32 -8.38
CA TYR A 94 -21.03 -2.10 -7.68
C TYR A 94 -21.29 -0.91 -8.61
N GLY A 95 -21.04 -1.05 -9.92
CA GLY A 95 -21.26 0.02 -10.90
C GLY A 95 -20.28 1.19 -10.78
N LEU A 96 -19.14 1.01 -10.09
CA LEU A 96 -18.16 2.06 -9.86
C LEU A 96 -17.32 2.31 -11.13
N GLN A 97 -16.89 3.57 -11.30
CA GLN A 97 -15.97 3.96 -12.35
C GLN A 97 -14.51 3.84 -11.89
N ASP A 98 -13.57 3.81 -12.82
CA ASP A 98 -12.14 3.79 -12.50
C ASP A 98 -11.73 4.98 -11.60
N SER A 99 -12.36 6.15 -11.77
CA SER A 99 -12.14 7.35 -10.96
C SER A 99 -12.61 7.25 -9.51
N ASP A 100 -13.44 6.25 -9.18
CA ASP A 100 -13.93 6.03 -7.81
C ASP A 100 -12.94 5.22 -6.96
N LEU A 101 -11.89 4.69 -7.60
CA LEU A 101 -10.93 3.74 -7.04
C LEU A 101 -9.51 4.36 -7.00
N ALA A 102 -8.99 4.61 -5.81
CA ALA A 102 -7.62 5.07 -5.59
C ALA A 102 -6.71 3.89 -5.29
N VAL A 103 -5.95 3.43 -6.30
CA VAL A 103 -5.09 2.25 -6.18
C VAL A 103 -3.62 2.63 -6.27
N VAL A 104 -2.84 2.16 -5.30
CA VAL A 104 -1.38 2.31 -5.27
C VAL A 104 -0.72 0.94 -5.20
N ILE A 105 0.35 0.75 -5.97
CA ILE A 105 1.24 -0.41 -5.88
C ILE A 105 2.60 0.06 -5.40
N VAL A 106 3.10 -0.51 -4.31
CA VAL A 106 4.43 -0.23 -3.78
C VAL A 106 5.42 -1.22 -4.37
N ALA A 107 6.38 -0.70 -5.13
CA ALA A 107 7.51 -1.45 -5.65
C ALA A 107 8.71 -1.27 -4.71
N ARG A 108 8.98 -2.25 -3.85
CA ARG A 108 10.10 -2.21 -2.89
C ARG A 108 10.89 -3.51 -2.88
N HIS A 109 12.10 -3.49 -2.34
CA HIS A 109 12.99 -4.63 -2.33
C HIS A 109 13.20 -5.12 -3.77
N LYS A 110 13.08 -6.40 -4.08
CA LYS A 110 13.31 -6.98 -5.41
C LYS A 110 12.34 -6.47 -6.47
N SER A 111 11.09 -6.17 -6.11
CA SER A 111 10.10 -5.64 -7.05
C SER A 111 10.40 -4.22 -7.53
N THR A 112 11.32 -3.48 -6.87
CA THR A 112 11.72 -2.11 -7.25
C THR A 112 12.17 -2.02 -8.71
N SER A 113 12.81 -3.05 -9.25
CA SER A 113 13.28 -3.10 -10.64
C SER A 113 12.16 -2.88 -11.65
N PHE A 114 10.93 -3.28 -11.35
CA PHE A 114 9.76 -3.11 -12.24
C PHE A 114 9.11 -1.72 -12.15
N GLY A 115 9.63 -0.85 -11.29
CA GLY A 115 9.28 0.57 -11.26
C GLY A 115 9.95 1.41 -12.35
N TYR A 116 10.90 0.86 -13.11
CA TYR A 116 11.63 1.57 -14.16
C TYR A 116 11.06 1.26 -15.54
N ASN A 117 11.18 2.25 -16.45
CA ASN A 117 10.73 2.13 -17.83
C ASN A 117 11.68 1.27 -18.70
N ASP A 118 11.27 1.00 -19.94
CA ASP A 118 12.02 0.17 -20.89
C ASP A 118 13.41 0.70 -21.20
N ALA A 119 13.64 2.02 -21.17
CA ALA A 119 14.96 2.59 -21.40
C ALA A 119 15.97 2.12 -20.33
N MET A 120 15.53 2.00 -19.09
CA MET A 120 16.39 1.49 -18.00
C MET A 120 16.60 -0.02 -18.10
N TRP A 121 15.59 -0.77 -18.52
CA TRP A 121 15.74 -2.21 -18.77
C TRP A 121 16.65 -2.49 -19.97
N ALA A 122 16.55 -1.71 -21.07
CA ALA A 122 17.46 -1.82 -22.19
C ALA A 122 18.93 -1.54 -21.80
N LYS A 123 19.15 -0.56 -20.91
CA LYS A 123 20.49 -0.13 -20.49
C LYS A 123 21.07 -1.00 -19.37
N TYR A 124 20.27 -1.36 -18.38
CA TYR A 124 20.70 -2.00 -17.14
C TYR A 124 20.02 -3.36 -16.88
N GLY A 125 19.37 -3.95 -17.88
CA GLY A 125 18.51 -5.13 -17.75
C GLY A 125 19.18 -6.29 -16.99
N LYS A 126 20.46 -6.58 -17.26
CA LYS A 126 21.23 -7.59 -16.50
C LYS A 126 21.20 -7.32 -14.99
N HIS A 127 21.53 -6.10 -14.59
CA HIS A 127 21.61 -5.74 -13.16
C HIS A 127 20.25 -5.63 -12.50
N LEU A 128 19.25 -5.15 -13.24
CA LEU A 128 17.85 -5.10 -12.78
C LEU A 128 17.27 -6.49 -12.60
N SER A 129 17.59 -7.42 -13.51
CA SER A 129 17.20 -8.82 -13.48
C SER A 129 17.86 -9.54 -12.29
N GLU A 130 19.16 -9.39 -12.11
CA GLU A 130 19.91 -9.94 -10.97
C GLU A 130 19.36 -9.42 -9.63
N HIS A 131 19.10 -8.12 -9.51
CA HIS A 131 18.50 -7.54 -8.31
C HIS A 131 17.10 -8.08 -8.05
N ALA A 132 16.26 -8.19 -9.08
CA ALA A 132 14.91 -8.72 -8.98
C ALA A 132 14.87 -10.22 -8.71
N ASN A 133 16.00 -10.94 -8.90
CA ASN A 133 16.06 -12.40 -8.96
C ASN A 133 15.04 -12.94 -9.98
N PHE A 134 15.05 -12.38 -11.19
CA PHE A 134 14.07 -12.64 -12.24
C PHE A 134 14.76 -12.79 -13.59
N THR A 135 14.37 -13.80 -14.34
CA THR A 135 14.72 -14.01 -15.75
C THR A 135 13.46 -14.11 -16.58
N ASP A 136 13.53 -13.66 -17.82
CA ASP A 136 12.40 -13.80 -18.74
C ASP A 136 12.01 -15.29 -18.88
N PRO A 137 10.76 -15.66 -18.61
CA PRO A 137 10.34 -17.07 -18.67
C PRO A 137 10.44 -17.69 -20.07
N LYS A 138 10.41 -16.86 -21.14
CA LYS A 138 10.51 -17.31 -22.53
C LYS A 138 11.95 -17.45 -22.99
N SER A 139 12.73 -16.37 -22.89
CA SER A 139 14.12 -16.35 -23.37
C SER A 139 15.10 -17.00 -22.41
N LYS A 140 14.74 -17.13 -21.11
CA LYS A 140 15.62 -17.54 -20.00
C LYS A 140 16.81 -16.61 -19.77
N GLU A 141 16.74 -15.39 -20.28
CA GLU A 141 17.77 -14.37 -20.18
C GLU A 141 17.25 -13.15 -19.38
N ALA A 142 18.15 -12.21 -19.11
CA ALA A 142 17.77 -10.94 -18.51
C ALA A 142 16.91 -10.12 -19.50
N PRO A 143 15.72 -9.63 -19.11
CA PRO A 143 14.89 -8.81 -19.96
C PRO A 143 15.58 -7.52 -20.38
N THR A 144 15.28 -7.04 -21.59
CA THR A 144 15.67 -5.72 -22.10
C THR A 144 14.52 -4.70 -22.08
N VAL A 145 13.35 -5.14 -21.63
CA VAL A 145 12.15 -4.31 -21.44
C VAL A 145 11.51 -4.65 -20.10
N ASN A 146 10.68 -3.78 -19.58
CA ASN A 146 9.90 -4.07 -18.38
C ASN A 146 8.81 -5.09 -18.73
N VAL A 147 8.98 -6.33 -18.31
CA VAL A 147 8.10 -7.45 -18.65
C VAL A 147 6.66 -7.28 -18.16
N TYR A 148 6.41 -6.40 -17.21
CA TYR A 148 5.07 -6.09 -16.73
C TYR A 148 4.44 -4.88 -17.43
N ALA A 149 5.19 -4.15 -18.26
CA ALA A 149 4.68 -2.95 -18.90
C ALA A 149 3.61 -3.26 -19.95
N THR A 150 3.85 -4.28 -20.80
CA THR A 150 3.00 -4.60 -21.96
C THR A 150 2.64 -6.09 -22.06
N ALA A 151 1.66 -6.44 -22.90
CA ALA A 151 1.16 -7.81 -23.05
C ALA A 151 2.15 -8.77 -23.75
N ASP A 152 3.11 -8.25 -24.49
CA ASP A 152 3.94 -9.06 -25.38
C ASP A 152 5.06 -9.81 -24.62
N SER A 153 5.28 -9.47 -23.37
CA SER A 153 6.34 -10.03 -22.53
C SER A 153 6.15 -11.47 -22.08
N GLY A 154 4.98 -12.08 -22.34
CA GLY A 154 4.72 -13.50 -21.97
C GLY A 154 4.49 -13.77 -20.49
N VAL A 155 4.63 -12.78 -19.63
CA VAL A 155 4.25 -12.81 -18.20
C VAL A 155 2.78 -12.38 -18.02
N ALA A 156 2.06 -12.26 -19.09
CA ALA A 156 0.78 -11.58 -19.26
C ALA A 156 -0.47 -12.24 -18.63
N GLN A 157 -0.32 -13.19 -17.71
CA GLN A 157 -1.42 -13.54 -16.81
C GLN A 157 -1.60 -12.52 -15.67
N ALA A 158 -0.58 -11.70 -15.43
CA ALA A 158 -0.68 -10.54 -14.57
C ALA A 158 -1.38 -9.40 -15.33
N GLY A 159 -2.21 -8.62 -14.65
CA GLY A 159 -2.76 -7.40 -15.24
C GLY A 159 -1.62 -6.54 -15.80
N ARG A 160 -1.83 -5.94 -16.98
CA ARG A 160 -0.82 -5.13 -17.64
C ARG A 160 -0.65 -3.81 -16.90
N LEU A 161 0.58 -3.46 -16.57
CA LEU A 161 0.89 -2.23 -15.85
C LEU A 161 0.44 -0.98 -16.64
N ASP A 162 0.67 -0.94 -17.96
CA ASP A 162 0.24 0.18 -18.81
C ASP A 162 -1.28 0.39 -18.82
N ALA A 163 -2.06 -0.69 -18.83
CA ALA A 163 -3.50 -0.64 -18.76
C ALA A 163 -4.00 -0.15 -17.39
N LEU A 164 -3.37 -0.61 -16.31
CA LEU A 164 -3.69 -0.17 -14.96
C LEU A 164 -3.30 1.30 -14.71
N ILE A 165 -2.18 1.74 -15.27
CA ILE A 165 -1.78 3.16 -15.22
C ILE A 165 -2.82 4.05 -15.90
N LYS A 166 -3.41 3.62 -17.03
CA LYS A 166 -4.50 4.34 -17.71
C LYS A 166 -5.77 4.41 -16.85
N LYS A 167 -6.02 3.40 -16.01
CA LYS A 167 -7.12 3.41 -15.03
C LYS A 167 -6.83 4.27 -13.78
N GLY A 168 -5.65 4.85 -13.67
CA GLY A 168 -5.28 5.74 -12.56
C GLY A 168 -4.41 5.11 -11.48
N VAL A 169 -3.98 3.85 -11.64
CA VAL A 169 -3.03 3.23 -10.70
C VAL A 169 -1.75 4.05 -10.59
N ARG A 170 -1.24 4.22 -9.38
CA ARG A 170 0.02 4.89 -9.08
C ARG A 170 1.02 3.87 -8.52
N LEU A 171 2.31 4.09 -8.83
CA LEU A 171 3.39 3.31 -8.24
C LEU A 171 4.20 4.16 -7.25
N ALA A 172 4.44 3.58 -6.07
CA ALA A 172 5.37 4.10 -5.07
C ALA A 172 6.67 3.29 -5.14
N VAL A 173 7.72 3.85 -5.73
CA VAL A 173 9.01 3.16 -5.96
C VAL A 173 9.96 3.48 -4.81
N CYS A 174 10.52 2.46 -4.17
CA CYS A 174 11.37 2.60 -3.00
C CYS A 174 12.72 3.26 -3.32
N GLN A 175 12.95 4.47 -2.79
CA GLN A 175 14.21 5.21 -2.98
C GLN A 175 15.40 4.48 -2.37
N MET A 176 15.25 3.84 -1.21
CA MET A 176 16.33 3.08 -0.59
C MET A 176 16.76 1.90 -1.48
N ALA A 177 15.82 1.16 -2.06
CA ALA A 177 16.13 0.08 -2.98
C ALA A 177 16.73 0.60 -4.30
N THR A 178 16.22 1.73 -4.83
CA THR A 178 16.79 2.43 -5.99
C THR A 178 18.24 2.82 -5.75
N ARG A 179 18.57 3.33 -4.56
CA ARG A 179 19.95 3.67 -4.18
C ARG A 179 20.85 2.43 -4.14
N ASN A 180 20.34 1.31 -3.62
CA ASN A 180 21.06 0.04 -3.61
C ASN A 180 21.33 -0.46 -5.04
N ILE A 181 20.31 -0.44 -5.92
CA ILE A 181 20.45 -0.81 -7.34
C ILE A 181 21.50 0.07 -8.03
N ALA A 182 21.44 1.38 -7.82
CA ALA A 182 22.43 2.31 -8.37
C ALA A 182 23.86 1.97 -7.93
N GLY A 183 24.03 1.61 -6.65
CA GLY A 183 25.34 1.16 -6.13
C GLY A 183 25.82 -0.17 -6.73
N ILE A 184 24.92 -1.11 -7.02
CA ILE A 184 25.25 -2.38 -7.71
C ILE A 184 25.73 -2.07 -9.13
N ILE A 185 24.99 -1.28 -9.88
CA ILE A 185 25.32 -0.90 -11.25
C ILE A 185 26.65 -0.12 -11.28
N ALA A 186 26.82 0.84 -10.36
CA ALA A 186 28.04 1.66 -10.27
C ALA A 186 29.29 0.79 -10.08
N ARG A 187 29.26 -0.17 -9.16
CA ARG A 187 30.37 -1.11 -8.94
C ARG A 187 30.67 -1.97 -10.16
N ALA A 188 29.66 -2.38 -10.91
CA ALA A 188 29.83 -3.23 -12.08
C ALA A 188 30.34 -2.45 -13.31
N THR A 189 30.02 -1.17 -13.42
CA THR A 189 30.32 -0.35 -14.61
C THR A 189 31.46 0.67 -14.40
N GLY A 190 31.89 0.89 -13.16
CA GLY A 190 32.84 1.96 -12.81
C GLY A 190 32.21 3.37 -12.81
N ALA A 191 30.87 3.49 -12.97
CA ALA A 191 30.18 4.76 -13.01
C ALA A 191 29.92 5.33 -11.59
N ASN A 192 29.47 6.58 -11.52
CA ASN A 192 29.14 7.24 -10.26
C ASN A 192 27.75 6.83 -9.80
N THR A 193 27.61 6.42 -8.51
CA THR A 193 26.34 5.97 -7.92
C THR A 193 25.25 7.05 -7.97
N ASP A 194 25.58 8.32 -7.69
CA ASP A 194 24.59 9.40 -7.67
C ASP A 194 24.06 9.71 -9.08
N THR A 195 24.93 9.60 -10.08
CA THR A 195 24.53 9.75 -11.49
C THR A 195 23.52 8.67 -11.87
N ILE A 196 23.82 7.40 -11.55
CA ILE A 196 22.89 6.29 -11.85
C ILE A 196 21.59 6.41 -11.04
N PHE A 197 21.69 6.78 -9.78
CA PHE A 197 20.50 6.99 -8.94
C PHE A 197 19.57 8.07 -9.53
N THR A 198 20.15 9.19 -9.98
CA THR A 198 19.41 10.28 -10.63
C THR A 198 18.78 9.80 -11.93
N GLU A 199 19.51 9.05 -12.74
CA GLU A 199 19.01 8.49 -14.00
C GLU A 199 17.84 7.52 -13.76
N LEU A 200 17.97 6.57 -12.84
CA LEU A 200 16.90 5.65 -12.47
C LEU A 200 15.66 6.39 -11.98
N GLY A 201 15.85 7.40 -11.11
CA GLY A 201 14.76 8.21 -10.58
C GLY A 201 14.03 9.05 -11.63
N ALA A 202 14.73 9.48 -12.68
CA ALA A 202 14.14 10.23 -13.79
C ALA A 202 13.43 9.32 -14.82
N ASN A 203 13.66 8.01 -14.79
CA ASN A 203 13.19 7.04 -15.77
C ASN A 203 12.28 5.97 -15.13
N LEU A 204 11.35 6.42 -14.29
CA LEU A 204 10.30 5.57 -13.77
C LEU A 204 9.24 5.28 -14.84
N VAL A 205 8.43 4.25 -14.63
CA VAL A 205 7.20 4.04 -15.41
C VAL A 205 6.24 5.22 -15.19
N ASN A 206 5.30 5.43 -16.10
CA ASN A 206 4.30 6.49 -15.96
C ASN A 206 3.52 6.34 -14.64
N ASN A 207 3.05 7.45 -14.08
CA ASN A 207 2.32 7.49 -12.80
C ASN A 207 3.12 6.93 -11.60
N ALA A 208 4.42 6.72 -11.74
CA ALA A 208 5.28 6.32 -10.64
C ALA A 208 6.00 7.52 -10.01
N ARG A 209 6.38 7.36 -8.75
CA ARG A 209 7.23 8.31 -8.03
C ARG A 209 8.14 7.62 -7.04
N LEU A 210 9.29 8.21 -6.79
CA LEU A 210 10.13 7.79 -5.66
C LEU A 210 9.47 8.19 -4.33
N VAL A 211 9.48 7.25 -3.40
CA VAL A 211 9.11 7.46 -2.00
C VAL A 211 10.31 7.16 -1.10
N PRO A 212 10.48 7.80 0.06
CA PRO A 212 11.68 7.63 0.90
C PRO A 212 12.02 6.17 1.18
N ALA A 213 11.00 5.38 1.54
CA ALA A 213 11.07 3.91 1.61
C ALA A 213 9.70 3.31 1.32
N GLY A 214 9.65 2.17 0.63
CA GLY A 214 8.36 1.53 0.30
C GLY A 214 7.55 1.17 1.53
N ILE A 215 8.19 0.65 2.59
CA ILE A 215 7.49 0.32 3.84
C ILE A 215 6.91 1.56 4.53
N VAL A 216 7.56 2.72 4.43
CA VAL A 216 7.03 3.99 4.93
C VAL A 216 5.80 4.40 4.12
N ALA A 217 5.85 4.25 2.79
CA ALA A 217 4.70 4.55 1.92
C ALA A 217 3.47 3.71 2.28
N VAL A 218 3.65 2.42 2.60
CA VAL A 218 2.57 1.54 3.08
C VAL A 218 1.95 2.11 4.37
N SER A 219 2.77 2.46 5.37
CA SER A 219 2.28 3.07 6.63
C SER A 219 1.53 4.37 6.37
N ARG A 220 2.11 5.29 5.57
CA ARG A 220 1.50 6.59 5.26
C ARG A 220 0.18 6.48 4.50
N ALA A 221 0.05 5.49 3.61
CA ALA A 221 -1.20 5.20 2.92
C ALA A 221 -2.28 4.71 3.89
N GLN A 222 -1.95 3.78 4.80
CA GLN A 222 -2.89 3.27 5.79
C GLN A 222 -3.38 4.38 6.74
N GLU A 223 -2.50 5.29 7.17
CA GLU A 223 -2.85 6.49 7.93
C GLU A 223 -3.80 7.44 7.19
N ARG A 224 -3.96 7.28 5.87
CA ARG A 224 -4.86 8.02 4.97
C ARG A 224 -6.07 7.22 4.52
N GLY A 225 -6.36 6.11 5.21
CA GLY A 225 -7.54 5.30 4.96
C GLY A 225 -7.41 4.32 3.79
N TYR A 226 -6.20 4.04 3.31
CA TYR A 226 -5.98 2.96 2.36
C TYR A 226 -6.08 1.61 3.06
N THR A 227 -6.87 0.69 2.51
CA THR A 227 -6.82 -0.72 2.88
C THR A 227 -5.59 -1.37 2.24
N PHE A 228 -5.08 -2.45 2.83
CA PHE A 228 -3.76 -3.00 2.53
C PHE A 228 -3.81 -4.49 2.22
N VAL A 229 -2.99 -4.91 1.24
CA VAL A 229 -2.66 -6.32 1.00
C VAL A 229 -1.18 -6.45 0.62
N ALA A 230 -0.51 -7.45 1.19
CA ALA A 230 0.82 -7.86 0.75
C ALA A 230 0.70 -8.88 -0.40
N ALA A 231 1.35 -8.60 -1.52
CA ALA A 231 1.57 -9.51 -2.64
C ALA A 231 3.07 -9.87 -2.65
N VAL A 232 3.43 -11.04 -2.13
CA VAL A 232 4.81 -11.46 -1.85
C VAL A 232 5.14 -12.80 -2.48
#